data_e3b58ff5cfbc1ccdb142b3498ae9283b
#
_entry.id   e3b58ff5cfbc1ccdb142b3498ae9283b
#
_cell.length_a   1.000
_cell.length_b   1.000
_cell.length_c   1.000
_cell.angle_alpha   90.00
_cell.angle_beta   90.00
_cell.angle_gamma   90.00
#
_symmetry.space_group_name_H-M   'P 1'
#
loop_
_entity.id
_entity.type
_entity.pdbx_description
1 polymer ?
#
loop_
_entity_poly.entity_id
_entity_poly.type
_entity_poly.pdbx_seq_one_letter_code
_entity_poly.pdbx_strand_id
1 'polypeptide(L)'
;MSNNSKFRINTSDSVKCLSSSEDGMKIAFGDNSGNIFLANNEGNIIWEKNIGEGTYGIAIMKDGNRVVCGGKDCKLRMFNSLGNVEWEVNVGKSIWSLAVDPNGQVIVIGTGDSISMFTESGSKLWEYDTSRAMVGVGVSRNGSNVVACGDEFLYCLNSEGNLTWKKQRSDALWDVDIEKDSNAIIIGGWDCNIHSLDLQGNEIWNFETKGYVRSVRPLDDGGVLAGSHDHNIYRLSDNGEVIRIFETDSEITCVSTSLPNNLIYAGAGNNILGFDINEGSVPSTSEESPSPTQTYEEEKESPNSEESEEYEPMFGFGMFDEPSPDTTEILERENYSNNEPSNSSSNYSTNSNTYPSTYRDNTTSYQESSENIDRGGEYREFAAKVLKGDVKNYLRLGNAAWAEKRLERAAEHFRKATEINPEEPRAWHNLAVCNYHLALKRNPDDVEGAVESAFEPLKIAKEKGGSEYTSVNKTLAFLASQIGIEED
;
A
#
# COMPACT_ATOMS: atom_id res chain seq x y z
N MET A 1 28.14 -3.60 6.24
CA MET A 1 27.56 -4.12 7.49
C MET A 1 27.08 -5.52 7.22
N SER A 2 27.34 -6.50 8.05
CA SER A 2 27.01 -7.90 7.78
C SER A 2 25.51 -8.11 7.93
N ASN A 3 24.84 -8.31 6.81
CA ASN A 3 23.46 -8.76 6.76
C ASN A 3 23.41 -10.15 7.39
N ASN A 4 22.88 -10.31 8.60
CA ASN A 4 22.80 -11.58 9.34
C ASN A 4 21.73 -12.54 8.75
N SER A 5 21.42 -12.43 7.45
CA SER A 5 20.48 -13.35 6.82
C SER A 5 21.11 -14.76 6.68
N LYS A 6 20.35 -15.80 7.06
CA LYS A 6 20.74 -17.22 6.91
C LYS A 6 20.84 -17.62 5.43
N PHE A 7 19.99 -17.05 4.59
CA PHE A 7 20.02 -17.24 3.14
C PHE A 7 19.44 -16.03 2.42
N ARG A 8 19.73 -15.97 1.11
CA ARG A 8 19.19 -14.98 0.18
C ARG A 8 18.80 -15.66 -1.12
N ILE A 9 17.58 -15.41 -1.60
CA ILE A 9 17.12 -15.81 -2.93
C ILE A 9 16.99 -14.56 -3.77
N ASN A 10 17.63 -14.51 -4.94
CA ASN A 10 17.48 -13.39 -5.86
C ASN A 10 16.36 -13.69 -6.86
N THR A 11 15.50 -12.73 -7.10
CA THR A 11 14.45 -12.75 -8.12
C THR A 11 14.81 -11.82 -9.27
N SER A 12 14.11 -11.95 -10.39
CA SER A 12 14.33 -11.10 -11.58
C SER A 12 13.76 -9.70 -11.43
N ASP A 13 12.77 -9.51 -10.53
CA ASP A 13 12.09 -8.25 -10.28
C ASP A 13 11.70 -8.15 -8.79
N SER A 14 11.16 -7.01 -8.39
CA SER A 14 10.77 -6.72 -7.00
C SER A 14 9.75 -7.73 -6.49
N VAL A 15 10.04 -8.34 -5.34
CA VAL A 15 9.13 -9.23 -4.62
C VAL A 15 7.91 -8.43 -4.14
N LYS A 16 6.70 -8.96 -4.35
CA LYS A 16 5.44 -8.28 -4.01
C LYS A 16 4.65 -8.99 -2.93
N CYS A 17 4.76 -10.30 -2.84
CA CYS A 17 4.02 -11.11 -1.88
C CYS A 17 4.83 -12.31 -1.43
N LEU A 18 4.57 -12.76 -0.21
CA LEU A 18 5.30 -13.84 0.46
C LEU A 18 4.38 -14.53 1.46
N SER A 19 4.47 -15.86 1.51
CA SER A 19 3.78 -16.70 2.49
C SER A 19 4.67 -17.85 2.90
N SER A 20 4.58 -18.29 4.14
CA SER A 20 5.21 -19.50 4.67
C SER A 20 4.17 -20.58 5.01
N SER A 21 4.56 -21.85 4.91
CA SER A 21 3.73 -22.95 5.38
C SER A 21 3.66 -22.98 6.91
N GLU A 22 2.57 -23.53 7.48
CA GLU A 22 2.35 -23.61 8.93
C GLU A 22 3.46 -24.42 9.63
N ASP A 23 3.97 -25.48 8.99
CA ASP A 23 5.13 -26.26 9.46
C ASP A 23 6.47 -25.54 9.26
N GLY A 24 6.45 -24.42 8.54
CA GLY A 24 7.61 -23.59 8.23
C GLY A 24 8.65 -24.23 7.33
N MET A 25 8.34 -25.36 6.67
CA MET A 25 9.29 -26.05 5.79
C MET A 25 9.34 -25.46 4.40
N LYS A 26 8.35 -24.62 4.02
CA LYS A 26 8.24 -24.03 2.69
C LYS A 26 7.88 -22.55 2.74
N ILE A 27 8.32 -21.83 1.72
CA ILE A 27 7.95 -20.45 1.43
C ILE A 27 7.50 -20.34 -0.03
N ALA A 28 6.42 -19.58 -0.26
CA ALA A 28 5.97 -19.21 -1.59
C ALA A 28 6.03 -17.70 -1.74
N PHE A 29 6.49 -17.22 -2.87
CA PHE A 29 6.61 -15.78 -3.12
C PHE A 29 6.38 -15.46 -4.60
N GLY A 30 5.99 -14.21 -4.86
CA GLY A 30 5.74 -13.71 -6.19
C GLY A 30 6.43 -12.37 -6.44
N ASP A 31 6.86 -12.14 -7.67
CA ASP A 31 7.48 -10.89 -8.09
C ASP A 31 6.59 -10.07 -9.04
N ASN A 32 7.05 -8.85 -9.34
CA ASN A 32 6.32 -7.91 -10.20
C ASN A 32 6.31 -8.32 -11.68
N SER A 33 7.20 -9.22 -12.11
CA SER A 33 7.24 -9.79 -13.47
C SER A 33 6.36 -11.03 -13.63
N GLY A 34 5.59 -11.40 -12.57
CA GLY A 34 4.67 -12.53 -12.59
C GLY A 34 5.30 -13.88 -12.33
N ASN A 35 6.55 -13.92 -11.88
CA ASN A 35 7.14 -15.17 -11.43
C ASN A 35 6.58 -15.54 -10.06
N ILE A 36 6.31 -16.83 -9.90
CA ILE A 36 5.85 -17.47 -8.67
C ILE A 36 6.84 -18.58 -8.34
N PHE A 37 7.25 -18.59 -7.09
CA PHE A 37 8.24 -19.56 -6.59
C PHE A 37 7.67 -20.32 -5.40
N LEU A 38 8.03 -21.59 -5.31
CA LEU A 38 8.00 -22.34 -4.06
C LEU A 38 9.42 -22.75 -3.72
N ALA A 39 9.86 -22.45 -2.51
CA ALA A 39 11.18 -22.83 -2.01
C ALA A 39 11.07 -23.56 -0.66
N ASN A 40 12.13 -24.24 -0.24
CA ASN A 40 12.21 -24.75 1.12
C ASN A 40 12.73 -23.69 2.09
N ASN A 41 12.72 -23.98 3.38
CA ASN A 41 13.18 -23.09 4.44
C ASN A 41 14.70 -22.85 4.49
N GLU A 42 15.47 -23.49 3.61
CA GLU A 42 16.89 -23.25 3.40
C GLU A 42 17.15 -22.32 2.19
N GLY A 43 16.10 -21.92 1.48
CA GLY A 43 16.18 -21.05 0.29
C GLY A 43 16.37 -21.80 -1.04
N ASN A 44 16.24 -23.12 -1.08
CA ASN A 44 16.35 -23.89 -2.33
C ASN A 44 14.99 -23.86 -3.06
N ILE A 45 14.99 -23.45 -4.34
CA ILE A 45 13.79 -23.42 -5.18
C ILE A 45 13.33 -24.84 -5.48
N ILE A 46 12.07 -25.15 -5.17
CA ILE A 46 11.42 -26.43 -5.47
C ILE A 46 10.81 -26.36 -6.88
N TRP A 47 10.11 -25.28 -7.19
CA TRP A 47 9.62 -24.98 -8.54
C TRP A 47 9.45 -23.47 -8.73
N GLU A 48 9.44 -23.08 -10.01
CA GLU A 48 9.21 -21.73 -10.50
C GLU A 48 8.17 -21.77 -11.63
N LYS A 49 7.28 -20.82 -11.68
CA LYS A 49 6.28 -20.60 -12.74
C LYS A 49 6.17 -19.11 -13.06
N ASN A 50 5.80 -18.80 -14.29
CA ASN A 50 5.47 -17.43 -14.70
C ASN A 50 4.02 -17.36 -15.19
N ILE A 51 3.24 -16.40 -14.67
CA ILE A 51 1.83 -16.18 -15.07
C ILE A 51 1.67 -15.00 -16.02
N GLY A 52 2.77 -14.35 -16.42
CA GLY A 52 2.82 -13.28 -17.43
C GLY A 52 2.60 -11.88 -16.89
N GLU A 53 1.99 -11.73 -15.72
CA GLU A 53 1.66 -10.44 -15.11
C GLU A 53 1.98 -10.46 -13.62
N GLY A 54 2.27 -9.28 -13.01
CA GLY A 54 2.71 -9.17 -11.62
C GLY A 54 1.81 -9.91 -10.63
N THR A 55 2.44 -10.66 -9.72
CA THR A 55 1.78 -11.43 -8.65
C THR A 55 1.78 -10.60 -7.37
N TYR A 56 0.60 -10.34 -6.80
CA TYR A 56 0.45 -9.47 -5.62
C TYR A 56 -0.15 -10.18 -4.41
N GLY A 57 -0.84 -11.30 -4.62
CA GLY A 57 -1.37 -12.15 -3.56
C GLY A 57 -0.87 -13.58 -3.70
N ILE A 58 -0.36 -14.15 -2.61
CA ILE A 58 0.09 -15.54 -2.56
C ILE A 58 -0.12 -16.11 -1.15
N ALA A 59 -0.55 -17.37 -1.07
CA ALA A 59 -0.58 -18.09 0.19
C ALA A 59 -0.30 -19.58 -0.02
N ILE A 60 0.34 -20.20 0.98
CA ILE A 60 0.46 -21.66 1.06
C ILE A 60 -0.73 -22.16 1.84
N MET A 61 -1.43 -23.17 1.29
CA MET A 61 -2.55 -23.81 1.95
C MET A 61 -2.10 -24.58 3.20
N LYS A 62 -2.99 -24.81 4.13
CA LYS A 62 -2.72 -25.51 5.40
C LYS A 62 -2.00 -26.84 5.23
N ASP A 63 -2.24 -27.57 4.14
CA ASP A 63 -1.59 -28.86 3.85
C ASP A 63 -0.09 -28.73 3.52
N GLY A 64 0.42 -27.49 3.37
CA GLY A 64 1.81 -27.22 3.02
C GLY A 64 2.19 -27.66 1.60
N ASN A 65 1.26 -28.10 0.78
CA ASN A 65 1.50 -28.69 -0.55
C ASN A 65 0.89 -27.91 -1.69
N ARG A 66 -0.14 -27.11 -1.44
CA ARG A 66 -0.81 -26.30 -2.44
C ARG A 66 -0.50 -24.82 -2.25
N VAL A 67 -0.39 -24.10 -3.33
CA VAL A 67 -0.13 -22.65 -3.35
C VAL A 67 -1.26 -21.98 -4.11
N VAL A 68 -1.93 -21.02 -3.49
CA VAL A 68 -2.90 -20.15 -4.16
C VAL A 68 -2.27 -18.80 -4.44
N CYS A 69 -2.51 -18.24 -5.63
CA CYS A 69 -2.03 -16.93 -5.99
C CYS A 69 -2.97 -16.17 -6.90
N GLY A 70 -2.77 -14.85 -6.95
CA GLY A 70 -3.45 -13.92 -7.85
C GLY A 70 -2.65 -12.67 -8.12
N GLY A 71 -2.98 -11.98 -9.19
CA GLY A 71 -2.26 -10.79 -9.62
C GLY A 71 -3.00 -9.93 -10.63
N LYS A 72 -2.25 -9.17 -11.43
CA LYS A 72 -2.78 -8.23 -12.43
C LYS A 72 -3.52 -8.92 -13.58
N ASP A 73 -3.27 -10.19 -13.83
CA ASP A 73 -3.91 -10.96 -14.89
C ASP A 73 -5.37 -11.34 -14.57
N CYS A 74 -5.90 -10.85 -13.45
CA CYS A 74 -7.28 -11.03 -13.02
C CYS A 74 -7.68 -12.49 -12.74
N LYS A 75 -6.73 -13.37 -12.45
CA LYS A 75 -6.98 -14.79 -12.23
C LYS A 75 -6.51 -15.25 -10.86
N LEU A 76 -7.39 -16.00 -10.19
CA LEU A 76 -7.08 -16.74 -8.98
C LEU A 76 -6.73 -18.18 -9.37
N ARG A 77 -5.56 -18.68 -8.93
CA ARG A 77 -5.07 -20.01 -9.29
C ARG A 77 -4.63 -20.80 -8.08
N MET A 78 -4.89 -22.10 -8.11
CA MET A 78 -4.32 -23.06 -7.17
C MET A 78 -3.30 -23.94 -7.88
N PHE A 79 -2.12 -24.04 -7.33
CA PHE A 79 -1.04 -24.92 -7.77
C PHE A 79 -0.85 -26.07 -6.78
N ASN A 80 -0.59 -27.28 -7.28
CA ASN A 80 -0.20 -28.40 -6.45
C ASN A 80 1.31 -28.36 -6.09
N SER A 81 1.76 -29.35 -5.32
CA SER A 81 3.15 -29.47 -4.86
C SER A 81 4.21 -29.54 -5.99
N LEU A 82 3.80 -29.89 -7.21
CA LEU A 82 4.65 -29.95 -8.40
C LEU A 82 4.60 -28.67 -9.23
N GLY A 83 3.83 -27.66 -8.81
CA GLY A 83 3.63 -26.43 -9.55
C GLY A 83 2.71 -26.57 -10.77
N ASN A 84 1.84 -27.59 -10.81
CA ASN A 84 0.81 -27.70 -11.82
C ASN A 84 -0.48 -27.05 -11.33
N VAL A 85 -1.18 -26.35 -12.25
CA VAL A 85 -2.47 -25.72 -11.93
C VAL A 85 -3.52 -26.79 -11.66
N GLU A 86 -4.13 -26.79 -10.48
CA GLU A 86 -5.27 -27.64 -10.13
C GLU A 86 -6.58 -27.02 -10.61
N TRP A 87 -6.72 -25.72 -10.42
CA TRP A 87 -7.84 -24.94 -10.91
C TRP A 87 -7.44 -23.47 -11.14
N GLU A 88 -8.19 -22.78 -11.99
CA GLU A 88 -8.07 -21.37 -12.31
C GLU A 88 -9.45 -20.74 -12.41
N VAL A 89 -9.64 -19.57 -11.81
CA VAL A 89 -10.87 -18.78 -11.87
C VAL A 89 -10.52 -17.37 -12.33
N ASN A 90 -11.17 -16.91 -13.41
CA ASN A 90 -11.09 -15.52 -13.83
C ASN A 90 -12.07 -14.69 -12.99
N VAL A 91 -11.53 -13.78 -12.16
CA VAL A 91 -12.34 -12.89 -11.31
C VAL A 91 -12.68 -11.56 -11.98
N GLY A 92 -12.12 -11.32 -13.19
CA GLY A 92 -12.42 -10.14 -14.01
C GLY A 92 -11.77 -8.82 -13.56
N LYS A 93 -11.03 -8.84 -12.45
CA LYS A 93 -10.40 -7.68 -11.83
C LYS A 93 -9.01 -8.07 -11.32
N SER A 94 -8.06 -7.12 -11.32
CA SER A 94 -6.73 -7.34 -10.74
C SER A 94 -6.85 -7.68 -9.25
N ILE A 95 -6.14 -8.73 -8.82
CA ILE A 95 -6.04 -9.15 -7.41
C ILE A 95 -4.82 -8.44 -6.81
N TRP A 96 -5.04 -7.63 -5.78
CA TRP A 96 -4.00 -6.86 -5.12
C TRP A 96 -3.54 -7.46 -3.80
N SER A 97 -4.38 -8.28 -3.19
CA SER A 97 -4.07 -8.96 -1.94
C SER A 97 -4.83 -10.27 -1.84
N LEU A 98 -4.28 -11.21 -1.06
CA LEU A 98 -4.85 -12.54 -0.85
C LEU A 98 -4.50 -13.04 0.53
N ALA A 99 -5.49 -13.63 1.21
CA ALA A 99 -5.32 -14.35 2.47
C ALA A 99 -6.08 -15.67 2.45
N VAL A 100 -5.58 -16.65 3.21
CA VAL A 100 -6.22 -17.95 3.42
C VAL A 100 -6.47 -18.12 4.91
N ASP A 101 -7.64 -18.60 5.29
CA ASP A 101 -7.95 -18.83 6.69
C ASP A 101 -7.04 -19.92 7.31
N PRO A 102 -6.79 -19.88 8.63
CA PRO A 102 -5.89 -20.85 9.29
C PRO A 102 -6.24 -22.32 9.11
N ASN A 103 -7.47 -22.65 8.72
CA ASN A 103 -7.89 -24.02 8.42
C ASN A 103 -7.73 -24.40 6.95
N GLY A 104 -7.42 -23.41 6.07
CA GLY A 104 -7.28 -23.61 4.63
C GLY A 104 -8.58 -23.90 3.90
N GLN A 105 -9.73 -23.46 4.45
CA GLN A 105 -11.06 -23.74 3.91
C GLN A 105 -11.57 -22.63 3.00
N VAL A 106 -11.16 -21.39 3.29
CA VAL A 106 -11.58 -20.21 2.53
C VAL A 106 -10.40 -19.36 2.11
N ILE A 107 -10.56 -18.73 0.96
CA ILE A 107 -9.61 -17.81 0.34
C ILE A 107 -10.30 -16.46 0.22
N VAL A 108 -9.68 -15.40 0.72
CA VAL A 108 -10.15 -14.02 0.59
C VAL A 108 -9.23 -13.26 -0.32
N ILE A 109 -9.80 -12.49 -1.24
CA ILE A 109 -9.03 -11.61 -2.13
C ILE A 109 -9.54 -10.17 -2.05
N GLY A 110 -8.60 -9.24 -2.15
CA GLY A 110 -8.84 -7.82 -2.40
C GLY A 110 -8.59 -7.49 -3.87
N THR A 111 -9.54 -6.83 -4.51
CA THR A 111 -9.44 -6.43 -5.92
C THR A 111 -9.43 -4.91 -6.07
N GLY A 112 -9.50 -4.41 -7.32
CA GLY A 112 -9.56 -2.98 -7.62
C GLY A 112 -10.77 -2.24 -7.05
N ASP A 113 -11.83 -2.95 -6.64
CA ASP A 113 -13.08 -2.34 -6.18
C ASP A 113 -13.91 -3.25 -5.26
N SER A 114 -13.42 -4.46 -4.89
CA SER A 114 -14.20 -5.41 -4.09
C SER A 114 -13.34 -6.30 -3.19
N ILE A 115 -14.00 -6.91 -2.21
CA ILE A 115 -13.52 -8.02 -1.39
C ILE A 115 -14.34 -9.25 -1.77
N SER A 116 -13.69 -10.37 -2.04
CA SER A 116 -14.40 -11.60 -2.38
C SER A 116 -13.86 -12.78 -1.59
N MET A 117 -14.75 -13.71 -1.22
CA MET A 117 -14.40 -14.97 -0.56
C MET A 117 -14.70 -16.14 -1.48
N PHE A 118 -13.79 -17.10 -1.49
CA PHE A 118 -13.88 -18.35 -2.25
C PHE A 118 -13.66 -19.53 -1.33
N THR A 119 -14.17 -20.70 -1.72
CA THR A 119 -13.79 -21.96 -1.12
C THR A 119 -12.39 -22.38 -1.56
N GLU A 120 -11.80 -23.37 -0.90
CA GLU A 120 -10.52 -23.98 -1.34
C GLU A 120 -10.58 -24.60 -2.74
N SER A 121 -11.78 -24.92 -3.24
CA SER A 121 -12.01 -25.43 -4.59
C SER A 121 -12.22 -24.34 -5.67
N GLY A 122 -12.09 -23.06 -5.30
CA GLY A 122 -12.22 -21.94 -6.22
C GLY A 122 -13.67 -21.50 -6.49
N SER A 123 -14.67 -22.00 -5.72
CA SER A 123 -16.05 -21.53 -5.85
C SER A 123 -16.26 -20.24 -5.06
N LYS A 124 -16.76 -19.18 -5.74
CA LYS A 124 -17.04 -17.90 -5.05
C LYS A 124 -18.22 -18.06 -4.09
N LEU A 125 -18.01 -17.66 -2.83
CA LEU A 125 -19.03 -17.66 -1.78
C LEU A 125 -19.80 -16.34 -1.76
N TRP A 126 -19.08 -15.21 -1.77
CA TRP A 126 -19.66 -13.88 -1.80
C TRP A 126 -18.66 -12.85 -2.37
N GLU A 127 -19.19 -11.69 -2.70
CA GLU A 127 -18.43 -10.49 -3.09
C GLU A 127 -19.07 -9.25 -2.46
N TYR A 128 -18.25 -8.38 -1.89
CA TYR A 128 -18.63 -7.10 -1.31
C TYR A 128 -17.98 -5.97 -2.09
N ASP A 129 -18.78 -5.08 -2.67
CA ASP A 129 -18.32 -3.91 -3.43
C ASP A 129 -17.83 -2.82 -2.47
N THR A 130 -16.57 -2.43 -2.60
CA THR A 130 -15.94 -1.36 -1.83
C THR A 130 -15.86 -0.05 -2.61
N SER A 131 -16.05 -0.11 -3.94
CA SER A 131 -15.81 0.98 -4.89
C SER A 131 -14.37 1.55 -4.83
N ARG A 132 -13.43 0.80 -4.22
CA ARG A 132 -12.03 1.18 -4.00
C ARG A 132 -11.13 -0.05 -4.03
N ALA A 133 -9.87 0.17 -4.43
CA ALA A 133 -8.87 -0.90 -4.42
C ALA A 133 -8.57 -1.38 -2.99
N MET A 134 -8.63 -2.69 -2.78
CA MET A 134 -8.27 -3.35 -1.54
C MET A 134 -6.88 -3.95 -1.66
N VAL A 135 -5.91 -3.33 -1.00
CA VAL A 135 -4.47 -3.67 -1.12
C VAL A 135 -3.96 -4.57 0.00
N GLY A 136 -4.71 -4.69 1.09
CA GLY A 136 -4.48 -5.63 2.18
C GLY A 136 -5.77 -6.37 2.52
N VAL A 137 -5.68 -7.68 2.79
CA VAL A 137 -6.78 -8.49 3.33
C VAL A 137 -6.24 -9.48 4.34
N GLY A 138 -7.02 -9.71 5.40
CA GLY A 138 -6.76 -10.72 6.43
C GLY A 138 -8.04 -11.49 6.73
N VAL A 139 -7.89 -12.75 7.19
CA VAL A 139 -9.03 -13.61 7.49
C VAL A 139 -8.75 -14.49 8.72
N SER A 140 -9.65 -14.44 9.67
CA SER A 140 -9.57 -15.28 10.87
C SER A 140 -10.08 -16.70 10.59
N ARG A 141 -9.95 -17.57 11.60
CA ARG A 141 -10.31 -18.98 11.51
C ARG A 141 -11.75 -19.18 10.98
N ASN A 142 -11.90 -20.09 10.03
CA ASN A 142 -13.16 -20.41 9.33
C ASN A 142 -13.83 -19.23 8.62
N GLY A 143 -13.08 -18.16 8.31
CA GLY A 143 -13.64 -16.98 7.69
C GLY A 143 -14.61 -16.20 8.56
N SER A 144 -14.57 -16.37 9.90
CA SER A 144 -15.54 -15.75 10.81
C SER A 144 -15.48 -14.22 10.78
N ASN A 145 -14.27 -13.67 10.62
CA ASN A 145 -14.04 -12.24 10.38
C ASN A 145 -13.09 -12.07 9.19
N VAL A 146 -13.44 -11.16 8.32
CA VAL A 146 -12.62 -10.72 7.18
C VAL A 146 -12.32 -9.24 7.36
N VAL A 147 -11.05 -8.88 7.32
CA VAL A 147 -10.61 -7.50 7.35
C VAL A 147 -9.98 -7.14 6.01
N ALA A 148 -10.19 -5.91 5.56
CA ALA A 148 -9.58 -5.43 4.33
C ALA A 148 -9.27 -3.94 4.44
N CYS A 149 -8.20 -3.52 3.79
CA CYS A 149 -7.82 -2.12 3.75
C CYS A 149 -7.47 -1.66 2.32
N GLY A 150 -7.69 -0.37 2.09
CA GLY A 150 -7.31 0.30 0.87
C GLY A 150 -7.61 1.79 0.95
N ASP A 151 -6.75 2.61 0.37
CA ASP A 151 -6.71 4.04 0.64
C ASP A 151 -6.72 4.29 2.17
N GLU A 152 -7.55 5.21 2.66
CA GLU A 152 -7.71 5.49 4.09
C GLU A 152 -8.78 4.65 4.79
N PHE A 153 -9.33 3.61 4.15
CA PHE A 153 -10.44 2.85 4.70
C PHE A 153 -10.05 1.46 5.19
N LEU A 154 -10.60 1.09 6.32
CA LEU A 154 -10.55 -0.24 6.92
C LEU A 154 -11.97 -0.81 7.01
N TYR A 155 -12.12 -2.04 6.55
CA TYR A 155 -13.39 -2.78 6.52
C TYR A 155 -13.29 -4.02 7.39
N CYS A 156 -14.37 -4.35 8.08
CA CYS A 156 -14.55 -5.64 8.72
C CYS A 156 -15.89 -6.25 8.27
N LEU A 157 -15.85 -7.49 7.79
CA LEU A 157 -17.00 -8.25 7.33
C LEU A 157 -17.10 -9.55 8.10
N ASN A 158 -18.31 -10.08 8.20
CA ASN A 158 -18.55 -11.41 8.76
C ASN A 158 -18.38 -12.53 7.70
N SER A 159 -18.54 -13.78 8.11
CA SER A 159 -18.42 -14.97 7.25
C SER A 159 -19.40 -14.99 6.05
N GLU A 160 -20.48 -14.23 6.12
CA GLU A 160 -21.50 -14.13 5.06
C GLU A 160 -21.23 -12.99 4.08
N GLY A 161 -20.15 -12.20 4.30
CA GLY A 161 -19.81 -11.02 3.50
C GLY A 161 -20.60 -9.77 3.89
N ASN A 162 -21.31 -9.76 5.01
CA ASN A 162 -21.99 -8.56 5.51
C ASN A 162 -20.99 -7.65 6.23
N LEU A 163 -21.07 -6.36 5.91
CA LEU A 163 -20.26 -5.35 6.58
C LEU A 163 -20.62 -5.23 8.05
N THR A 164 -19.65 -5.49 8.93
CA THR A 164 -19.80 -5.29 10.38
C THR A 164 -19.53 -3.83 10.73
N TRP A 165 -18.43 -3.29 10.22
CA TRP A 165 -18.09 -1.87 10.33
C TRP A 165 -17.10 -1.44 9.23
N LYS A 166 -17.07 -0.12 8.99
CA LYS A 166 -16.09 0.56 8.14
C LYS A 166 -15.55 1.75 8.90
N LYS A 167 -14.23 1.90 8.95
CA LYS A 167 -13.55 3.04 9.58
C LYS A 167 -12.66 3.76 8.59
N GLN A 168 -12.60 5.07 8.71
CA GLN A 168 -11.67 5.91 7.96
C GLN A 168 -10.51 6.30 8.87
N ARG A 169 -9.28 6.21 8.36
CA ARG A 169 -8.05 6.64 9.01
C ARG A 169 -7.57 7.95 8.39
N SER A 170 -6.61 8.60 9.04
CA SER A 170 -5.99 9.84 8.52
C SER A 170 -5.12 9.62 7.30
N ASP A 171 -4.53 8.41 7.18
CA ASP A 171 -3.54 8.08 6.17
C ASP A 171 -3.89 6.80 5.43
N ALA A 172 -3.31 6.63 4.23
CA ALA A 172 -3.50 5.44 3.43
C ALA A 172 -2.92 4.20 4.11
N LEU A 173 -3.70 3.12 4.11
CA LEU A 173 -3.34 1.82 4.64
C LEU A 173 -2.76 0.95 3.53
N TRP A 174 -1.78 0.11 3.88
CA TRP A 174 -1.14 -0.77 2.91
C TRP A 174 -1.30 -2.24 3.20
N ASP A 175 -1.32 -2.63 4.46
CA ASP A 175 -1.56 -4.02 4.83
C ASP A 175 -2.41 -4.10 6.09
N VAL A 176 -3.20 -5.15 6.16
CA VAL A 176 -4.00 -5.51 7.32
C VAL A 176 -4.00 -7.01 7.47
N ASP A 177 -3.83 -7.47 8.68
CA ASP A 177 -4.04 -8.88 9.01
C ASP A 177 -4.77 -9.00 10.35
N ILE A 178 -5.34 -10.17 10.61
CA ILE A 178 -6.12 -10.45 11.82
C ILE A 178 -5.58 -11.71 12.49
N GLU A 179 -5.48 -11.69 13.79
CA GLU A 179 -5.11 -12.89 14.55
C GLU A 179 -6.05 -14.06 14.26
N LYS A 180 -5.50 -15.28 14.23
CA LYS A 180 -6.21 -16.50 13.89
C LYS A 180 -7.51 -16.67 14.68
N ASP A 181 -7.51 -16.32 15.96
CA ASP A 181 -8.63 -16.43 16.87
C ASP A 181 -9.39 -15.10 17.08
N SER A 182 -9.12 -14.10 16.22
CA SER A 182 -9.82 -12.81 16.17
C SER A 182 -9.66 -11.95 17.43
N ASN A 183 -8.50 -11.98 18.09
CA ASN A 183 -8.27 -11.14 19.27
C ASN A 183 -7.82 -9.73 18.92
N ALA A 184 -7.04 -9.58 17.85
CA ALA A 184 -6.55 -8.30 17.38
C ALA A 184 -6.49 -8.21 15.84
N ILE A 185 -6.61 -6.98 15.35
CA ILE A 185 -6.39 -6.60 13.95
C ILE A 185 -5.12 -5.74 13.92
N ILE A 186 -4.17 -6.11 13.07
CA ILE A 186 -2.94 -5.37 12.91
C ILE A 186 -2.96 -4.65 11.57
N ILE A 187 -2.65 -3.36 11.56
CA ILE A 187 -2.59 -2.56 10.33
C ILE A 187 -1.27 -1.82 10.22
N GLY A 188 -0.86 -1.57 9.00
CA GLY A 188 0.27 -0.74 8.63
C GLY A 188 -0.03 0.13 7.42
N GLY A 189 0.59 1.28 7.34
CA GLY A 189 0.31 2.23 6.28
C GLY A 189 1.34 3.35 6.15
N TRP A 190 0.89 4.44 5.56
CA TRP A 190 1.71 5.60 5.24
C TRP A 190 1.95 6.54 6.43
N ASP A 191 1.23 6.35 7.52
CA ASP A 191 1.44 7.10 8.76
C ASP A 191 2.70 6.67 9.52
N CYS A 192 3.45 5.68 8.98
CA CYS A 192 4.64 5.08 9.59
C CYS A 192 4.37 4.41 10.94
N ASN A 193 3.12 4.03 11.23
CA ASN A 193 2.79 3.33 12.45
C ASN A 193 2.33 1.90 12.18
N ILE A 194 2.66 1.03 13.13
CA ILE A 194 2.05 -0.27 13.29
C ILE A 194 0.97 -0.10 14.35
N HIS A 195 -0.29 -0.39 14.00
CA HIS A 195 -1.40 -0.29 14.94
C HIS A 195 -1.95 -1.66 15.26
N SER A 196 -2.28 -1.89 16.52
CA SER A 196 -3.12 -3.00 16.96
C SER A 196 -4.49 -2.47 17.35
N LEU A 197 -5.53 -3.11 16.82
CA LEU A 197 -6.92 -2.73 17.03
C LEU A 197 -7.69 -3.92 17.60
N ASP A 198 -8.74 -3.63 18.37
CA ASP A 198 -9.74 -4.65 18.76
C ASP A 198 -10.65 -5.02 17.57
N LEU A 199 -11.53 -6.01 17.74
CA LEU A 199 -12.49 -6.41 16.70
C LEU A 199 -13.53 -5.34 16.36
N GLN A 200 -13.70 -4.33 17.18
CA GLN A 200 -14.55 -3.16 16.94
C GLN A 200 -13.77 -2.08 16.18
N GLY A 201 -12.46 -2.31 15.92
CA GLY A 201 -11.55 -1.42 15.24
C GLY A 201 -11.11 -0.23 16.10
N ASN A 202 -11.20 -0.32 17.43
CA ASN A 202 -10.62 0.66 18.34
C ASN A 202 -9.15 0.35 18.57
N GLU A 203 -8.34 1.39 18.68
CA GLU A 203 -6.90 1.23 18.87
C GLU A 203 -6.58 0.70 20.28
N ILE A 204 -5.75 -0.35 20.34
CA ILE A 204 -5.22 -0.93 21.57
C ILE A 204 -3.85 -0.30 21.86
N TRP A 205 -2.97 -0.30 20.85
CA TRP A 205 -1.66 0.34 20.89
C TRP A 205 -1.19 0.70 19.48
N ASN A 206 -0.22 1.59 19.38
CA ASN A 206 0.52 1.89 18.16
C ASN A 206 2.01 1.94 18.43
N PHE A 207 2.81 1.71 17.38
CA PHE A 207 4.27 1.81 17.40
C PHE A 207 4.75 2.59 16.18
N GLU A 208 5.51 3.66 16.38
CA GLU A 208 6.05 4.50 15.31
C GLU A 208 7.35 3.92 14.75
N THR A 209 7.39 3.69 13.42
CA THR A 209 8.57 3.34 12.65
C THR A 209 9.17 4.57 11.97
N LYS A 210 10.37 4.46 11.36
CA LYS A 210 11.00 5.57 10.65
C LYS A 210 10.58 5.68 9.17
N GLY A 211 9.75 4.77 8.67
CA GLY A 211 9.27 4.73 7.30
C GLY A 211 7.89 4.06 7.20
N TYR A 212 7.31 4.06 6.01
CA TYR A 212 6.00 3.44 5.78
C TYR A 212 5.98 1.95 6.13
N VAL A 213 4.93 1.50 6.80
CA VAL A 213 4.74 0.09 7.12
C VAL A 213 4.04 -0.59 5.95
N ARG A 214 4.77 -1.48 5.28
CA ARG A 214 4.33 -2.11 4.02
C ARG A 214 3.66 -3.46 4.21
N SER A 215 4.01 -4.16 5.27
CA SER A 215 3.47 -5.49 5.55
C SER A 215 3.45 -5.76 7.05
N VAL A 216 2.37 -6.36 7.53
CA VAL A 216 2.16 -6.73 8.93
C VAL A 216 1.68 -8.17 9.02
N ARG A 217 2.11 -8.87 10.07
CA ARG A 217 1.66 -10.24 10.38
C ARG A 217 1.53 -10.42 11.88
N PRO A 218 0.35 -10.76 12.41
CA PRO A 218 0.20 -11.23 13.78
C PRO A 218 0.89 -12.58 13.93
N LEU A 219 1.47 -12.81 15.10
CA LEU A 219 2.19 -14.04 15.45
C LEU A 219 1.38 -14.90 16.41
N ASP A 220 1.64 -16.22 16.40
CA ASP A 220 0.94 -17.16 17.31
C ASP A 220 1.29 -16.97 18.79
N ASP A 221 2.35 -16.24 19.10
CA ASP A 221 2.73 -15.84 20.47
C ASP A 221 2.09 -14.52 20.93
N GLY A 222 1.17 -13.97 20.14
CA GLY A 222 0.48 -12.70 20.38
C GLY A 222 1.25 -11.48 19.90
N GLY A 223 2.50 -11.65 19.49
CA GLY A 223 3.32 -10.55 18.97
C GLY A 223 3.01 -10.18 17.51
N VAL A 224 3.74 -9.23 16.99
CA VAL A 224 3.60 -8.72 15.64
C VAL A 224 4.94 -8.70 14.91
N LEU A 225 4.93 -9.12 13.64
CA LEU A 225 6.01 -8.90 12.71
C LEU A 225 5.60 -7.83 11.69
N ALA A 226 6.43 -6.82 11.48
CA ALA A 226 6.16 -5.77 10.52
C ALA A 226 7.39 -5.44 9.68
N GLY A 227 7.17 -5.18 8.39
CA GLY A 227 8.19 -4.74 7.45
C GLY A 227 7.96 -3.29 7.04
N SER A 228 9.03 -2.48 7.11
CA SER A 228 8.96 -1.05 6.84
C SER A 228 9.89 -0.62 5.70
N HIS A 229 9.55 0.48 5.06
CA HIS A 229 10.41 1.15 4.07
C HIS A 229 11.64 1.82 4.68
N ASP A 230 11.76 1.86 6.01
CA ASP A 230 12.99 2.27 6.68
C ASP A 230 14.09 1.19 6.70
N HIS A 231 13.92 0.14 5.92
CA HIS A 231 14.80 -1.01 5.75
C HIS A 231 14.86 -1.94 6.98
N ASN A 232 13.87 -1.85 7.89
CA ASN A 232 13.80 -2.68 9.07
C ASN A 232 12.61 -3.63 9.06
N ILE A 233 12.83 -4.79 9.68
CA ILE A 233 11.78 -5.70 10.10
C ILE A 233 11.70 -5.58 11.62
N TYR A 234 10.51 -5.28 12.13
CA TYR A 234 10.22 -5.14 13.55
C TYR A 234 9.52 -6.38 14.06
N ARG A 235 10.04 -6.99 15.14
CA ARG A 235 9.31 -7.94 15.95
C ARG A 235 8.88 -7.25 17.23
N LEU A 236 7.57 -7.10 17.40
CA LEU A 236 6.96 -6.49 18.58
C LEU A 236 6.30 -7.55 19.44
N SER A 237 6.13 -7.26 20.74
CA SER A 237 5.33 -8.04 21.67
C SER A 237 3.81 -7.78 21.46
N ASP A 238 2.97 -8.46 22.20
CA ASP A 238 1.52 -8.28 22.23
C ASP A 238 1.07 -6.90 22.69
N ASN A 239 1.91 -6.20 23.44
CA ASN A 239 1.68 -4.83 23.93
C ASN A 239 2.43 -3.74 23.10
N GLY A 240 3.01 -4.10 21.95
CA GLY A 240 3.68 -3.17 21.04
C GLY A 240 5.12 -2.83 21.39
N GLU A 241 5.75 -3.49 22.37
CA GLU A 241 7.16 -3.26 22.71
C GLU A 241 8.09 -3.96 21.70
N VAL A 242 9.21 -3.31 21.37
CA VAL A 242 10.20 -3.89 20.43
C VAL A 242 10.96 -5.04 21.09
N ILE A 243 10.79 -6.25 20.55
CA ILE A 243 11.57 -7.43 20.96
C ILE A 243 12.88 -7.50 20.16
N ARG A 244 12.80 -7.32 18.82
CA ARG A 244 13.95 -7.40 17.90
C ARG A 244 13.74 -6.50 16.69
N ILE A 245 14.86 -6.03 16.13
CA ILE A 245 14.92 -5.32 14.85
C ILE A 245 15.93 -6.04 13.96
N PHE A 246 15.56 -6.26 12.68
CA PHE A 246 16.41 -6.85 11.65
C PHE A 246 16.61 -5.82 10.55
N GLU A 247 17.84 -5.34 10.40
CA GLU A 247 18.21 -4.37 9.37
C GLU A 247 18.47 -5.05 8.04
N THR A 248 18.05 -4.42 6.95
CA THR A 248 18.26 -4.88 5.57
C THR A 248 18.86 -3.79 4.68
N ASP A 249 19.29 -4.16 3.48
CA ASP A 249 19.89 -3.23 2.53
C ASP A 249 18.82 -2.51 1.66
N SER A 250 17.56 -2.90 1.76
CA SER A 250 16.45 -2.40 0.92
C SER A 250 15.16 -2.29 1.70
N GLU A 251 14.22 -1.49 1.19
CA GLU A 251 12.85 -1.39 1.68
C GLU A 251 12.17 -2.76 1.75
N ILE A 252 11.45 -3.04 2.83
CA ILE A 252 10.72 -4.28 3.00
C ILE A 252 9.35 -4.15 2.32
N THR A 253 9.03 -5.10 1.45
CA THR A 253 7.77 -5.14 0.71
C THR A 253 6.75 -6.11 1.29
N CYS A 254 7.22 -7.20 1.89
CA CYS A 254 6.38 -8.22 2.51
C CYS A 254 7.18 -8.99 3.57
N VAL A 255 6.48 -9.50 4.58
CA VAL A 255 7.05 -10.34 5.63
C VAL A 255 6.19 -11.58 5.86
N SER A 256 6.84 -12.66 6.30
CA SER A 256 6.19 -13.89 6.78
C SER A 256 7.08 -14.55 7.83
N THR A 257 6.55 -15.53 8.55
CA THR A 257 7.29 -16.17 9.62
C THR A 257 6.96 -17.65 9.75
N SER A 258 7.91 -18.40 10.26
CA SER A 258 7.74 -19.76 10.74
C SER A 258 8.21 -19.85 12.18
N LEU A 259 7.31 -19.68 13.12
CA LEU A 259 7.61 -19.83 14.55
C LEU A 259 8.14 -21.23 14.91
N PRO A 260 7.62 -22.34 14.36
CA PRO A 260 8.16 -23.67 14.64
C PRO A 260 9.64 -23.83 14.30
N ASN A 261 10.16 -23.08 13.31
CA ASN A 261 11.55 -23.16 12.87
C ASN A 261 12.38 -21.92 13.28
N ASN A 262 11.79 -21.01 14.09
CA ASN A 262 12.41 -19.75 14.49
C ASN A 262 12.91 -18.91 13.30
N LEU A 263 12.16 -18.88 12.19
CA LEU A 263 12.54 -18.19 10.97
C LEU A 263 11.59 -17.02 10.66
N ILE A 264 12.19 -15.92 10.24
CA ILE A 264 11.52 -14.78 9.62
C ILE A 264 11.95 -14.74 8.16
N TYR A 265 10.99 -14.44 7.29
CA TYR A 265 11.23 -14.23 5.86
C TYR A 265 10.78 -12.83 5.47
N ALA A 266 11.55 -12.18 4.61
CA ALA A 266 11.23 -10.86 4.11
C ALA A 266 11.53 -10.73 2.61
N GLY A 267 10.62 -10.09 1.89
CA GLY A 267 10.87 -9.52 0.59
C GLY A 267 11.54 -8.16 0.74
N ALA A 268 12.76 -8.01 0.22
CA ALA A 268 13.54 -6.78 0.28
C ALA A 268 14.09 -6.45 -1.13
N GLY A 269 13.43 -5.51 -1.82
CA GLY A 269 13.69 -5.26 -3.24
C GLY A 269 13.48 -6.52 -4.08
N ASN A 270 14.53 -6.98 -4.78
CA ASN A 270 14.53 -8.19 -5.62
C ASN A 270 15.02 -9.43 -4.85
N ASN A 271 14.91 -9.43 -3.53
CA ASN A 271 15.45 -10.54 -2.74
C ASN A 271 14.40 -11.07 -1.76
N ILE A 272 14.45 -12.39 -1.51
CA ILE A 272 13.92 -13.00 -0.31
C ILE A 272 15.08 -13.23 0.65
N LEU A 273 14.92 -12.76 1.87
CA LEU A 273 15.88 -12.91 2.97
C LEU A 273 15.27 -13.80 4.05
N GLY A 274 16.07 -14.72 4.60
CA GLY A 274 15.69 -15.54 5.75
C GLY A 274 16.54 -15.18 6.97
N PHE A 275 15.93 -14.97 8.13
CA PHE A 275 16.60 -14.64 9.39
C PHE A 275 16.19 -15.62 10.50
N ASP A 276 17.07 -15.81 11.48
CA ASP A 276 16.69 -16.40 12.76
C ASP A 276 15.97 -15.36 13.61
N ILE A 277 14.77 -15.66 14.08
CA ILE A 277 13.94 -14.74 14.85
C ILE A 277 14.61 -14.25 16.16
N ASN A 278 15.64 -14.97 16.62
CA ASN A 278 16.37 -14.66 17.86
C ASN A 278 17.64 -13.84 17.63
N GLU A 279 18.09 -13.67 16.37
CA GLU A 279 19.39 -13.03 16.05
C GLU A 279 19.30 -11.53 15.75
N GLY A 280 18.10 -10.93 15.68
CA GLY A 280 17.91 -9.48 15.49
C GLY A 280 18.52 -8.66 16.63
N SER A 281 18.82 -7.37 16.35
CA SER A 281 19.30 -6.43 17.37
C SER A 281 18.23 -6.19 18.45
N VAL A 282 18.69 -6.06 19.69
CA VAL A 282 17.84 -5.61 20.80
C VAL A 282 18.00 -4.09 20.90
N PRO A 283 16.94 -3.30 21.03
CA PRO A 283 17.06 -1.86 21.30
C PRO A 283 17.97 -1.63 22.50
N SER A 284 18.96 -0.73 22.35
CA SER A 284 19.78 -0.34 23.49
C SER A 284 18.91 0.47 24.46
N THR A 285 18.92 0.11 25.74
CA THR A 285 18.15 0.79 26.82
C THR A 285 18.52 2.26 27.04
N SER A 286 19.37 2.86 26.19
CA SER A 286 19.82 4.25 26.25
C SER A 286 19.13 5.21 25.28
N GLU A 287 18.34 4.73 24.31
CA GLU A 287 17.43 5.56 23.53
C GLU A 287 16.02 5.26 24.05
N GLU A 288 15.35 6.25 24.62
CA GLU A 288 13.95 6.14 25.02
C GLU A 288 13.14 5.66 23.82
N SER A 289 12.79 4.38 23.84
CA SER A 289 11.77 3.85 22.93
C SER A 289 10.50 4.65 23.21
N PRO A 290 9.79 5.18 22.21
CA PRO A 290 8.49 5.76 22.45
C PRO A 290 7.64 4.68 23.12
N SER A 291 7.26 4.91 24.37
CA SER A 291 6.36 4.00 25.08
C SER A 291 5.05 3.90 24.32
N PRO A 292 4.46 2.70 24.21
CA PRO A 292 3.16 2.55 23.56
C PRO A 292 2.15 3.48 24.25
N THR A 293 1.50 4.32 23.46
CA THR A 293 0.48 5.24 23.97
C THR A 293 -0.78 4.44 24.27
N GLN A 294 -0.99 4.10 25.54
CA GLN A 294 -2.26 3.53 25.98
C GLN A 294 -3.30 4.65 26.03
N THR A 295 -4.29 4.59 25.17
CA THR A 295 -5.46 5.47 25.23
C THR A 295 -6.38 5.00 26.34
N TYR A 296 -6.33 5.67 27.49
CA TYR A 296 -7.41 5.56 28.50
C TYR A 296 -8.51 6.55 28.08
N GLU A 297 -9.75 6.06 28.02
CA GLU A 297 -10.94 6.95 27.96
C GLU A 297 -11.00 7.76 29.23
N GLU A 298 -10.73 9.07 29.16
CA GLU A 298 -11.02 9.98 30.24
C GLU A 298 -12.52 10.22 30.32
N GLU A 299 -13.11 9.86 31.45
CA GLU A 299 -14.46 10.31 31.82
C GLU A 299 -14.49 11.84 31.88
N LYS A 300 -15.43 12.44 31.15
CA LYS A 300 -15.63 13.89 31.09
C LYS A 300 -16.05 14.45 32.44
N GLU A 301 -15.15 15.05 33.17
CA GLU A 301 -15.48 16.10 34.13
C GLU A 301 -15.45 17.47 33.45
N SER A 302 -16.49 18.27 33.67
CA SER A 302 -16.71 19.58 33.07
C SER A 302 -15.68 20.62 33.54
N PRO A 303 -15.18 21.51 32.66
CA PRO A 303 -14.11 22.42 32.99
C PRO A 303 -14.62 23.65 33.74
N ASN A 304 -13.93 23.96 34.81
CA ASN A 304 -13.94 25.29 35.44
C ASN A 304 -13.02 26.22 34.62
N SER A 305 -13.53 27.42 34.38
CA SER A 305 -12.89 28.51 33.65
C SER A 305 -11.57 28.98 34.25
N GLU A 306 -10.48 28.91 33.49
CA GLU A 306 -9.36 29.83 33.57
C GLU A 306 -8.87 30.17 32.16
N GLU A 307 -8.70 31.45 31.92
CA GLU A 307 -8.40 32.12 30.67
C GLU A 307 -7.08 31.56 30.08
N SER A 308 -7.19 30.89 28.92
CA SER A 308 -6.05 30.67 28.04
C SER A 308 -6.07 31.74 26.95
N GLU A 309 -5.00 32.54 26.86
CA GLU A 309 -4.77 33.46 25.76
C GLU A 309 -4.91 32.69 24.44
N GLU A 310 -5.95 33.03 23.66
CA GLU A 310 -6.17 32.56 22.29
C GLU A 310 -5.00 33.08 21.44
N TYR A 311 -4.10 32.18 21.09
CA TYR A 311 -3.16 32.41 20.01
C TYR A 311 -3.95 32.24 18.71
N GLU A 312 -4.57 33.33 18.23
CA GLU A 312 -5.11 33.36 16.88
C GLU A 312 -3.96 33.08 15.91
N PRO A 313 -4.10 32.11 14.99
CA PRO A 313 -3.15 31.95 13.90
C PRO A 313 -3.23 33.19 13.02
N MET A 314 -2.18 34.02 13.08
CA MET A 314 -2.12 35.37 12.47
C MET A 314 -2.19 35.36 10.94
N PHE A 315 -2.39 34.21 10.28
CA PHE A 315 -2.52 34.12 8.84
C PHE A 315 -3.55 33.07 8.45
N GLY A 316 -4.75 33.53 8.18
CA GLY A 316 -5.73 32.83 7.33
C GLY A 316 -5.30 32.82 5.87
N PHE A 317 -4.11 32.31 5.56
CA PHE A 317 -3.78 31.94 4.21
C PHE A 317 -4.47 30.61 3.93
N GLY A 318 -5.42 30.62 3.01
CA GLY A 318 -5.87 29.41 2.33
C GLY A 318 -4.69 28.79 1.61
N MET A 319 -3.82 28.12 2.38
CA MET A 319 -2.57 27.53 1.90
C MET A 319 -2.80 26.34 1.00
N PHE A 320 -4.05 25.87 0.97
CA PHE A 320 -4.48 24.76 0.16
C PHE A 320 -5.75 25.21 -0.56
N ASP A 321 -5.67 25.45 -1.86
CA ASP A 321 -6.82 25.71 -2.69
C ASP A 321 -7.88 24.64 -2.42
N GLU A 322 -9.09 25.06 -2.05
CA GLU A 322 -10.26 24.20 -2.11
C GLU A 322 -10.32 23.59 -3.52
N PRO A 323 -10.75 22.34 -3.68
CA PRO A 323 -10.89 21.73 -5.00
C PRO A 323 -11.77 22.67 -5.84
N SER A 324 -11.26 23.11 -7.00
CA SER A 324 -12.00 23.97 -7.92
C SER A 324 -13.34 23.30 -8.26
N PRO A 325 -14.43 24.07 -8.43
CA PRO A 325 -15.78 23.56 -8.62
C PRO A 325 -16.03 22.79 -9.93
N ASP A 326 -15.01 22.47 -10.71
CA ASP A 326 -15.12 21.82 -12.03
C ASP A 326 -15.34 20.30 -12.00
N THR A 327 -15.50 19.67 -10.82
CA THR A 327 -15.81 18.24 -10.74
C THR A 327 -17.28 17.91 -10.54
N THR A 328 -18.16 18.92 -10.45
CA THR A 328 -19.60 18.71 -10.25
C THR A 328 -20.42 18.71 -11.55
N GLU A 329 -19.85 19.09 -12.69
CA GLU A 329 -20.60 19.15 -13.96
C GLU A 329 -20.53 17.88 -14.85
N ILE A 330 -19.79 16.85 -14.46
CA ILE A 330 -19.68 15.61 -15.27
C ILE A 330 -20.70 14.54 -14.83
N LEU A 331 -21.38 14.70 -13.71
CA LEU A 331 -22.36 13.71 -13.21
C LEU A 331 -23.83 14.00 -13.55
N GLU A 332 -24.15 15.08 -14.25
CA GLU A 332 -25.54 15.39 -14.63
C GLU A 332 -25.90 15.24 -16.11
N ARG A 333 -25.07 14.61 -16.96
CA ARG A 333 -25.36 14.44 -18.39
C ARG A 333 -25.60 13.00 -18.89
N GLU A 334 -25.78 12.03 -18.03
CA GLU A 334 -26.17 10.66 -18.44
C GLU A 334 -27.52 10.18 -17.89
N ASN A 335 -28.48 11.06 -17.77
CA ASN A 335 -29.88 10.66 -17.58
C ASN A 335 -30.77 11.40 -18.56
N TYR A 336 -30.87 10.90 -19.79
CA TYR A 336 -32.06 11.05 -20.67
C TYR A 336 -31.80 10.34 -22.01
N SER A 337 -32.24 9.12 -22.15
CA SER A 337 -33.12 8.65 -23.24
C SER A 337 -33.33 7.14 -23.18
N ASN A 338 -34.36 6.76 -22.48
CA ASN A 338 -35.11 5.55 -22.78
C ASN A 338 -36.01 5.85 -23.98
N ASN A 339 -35.87 5.07 -25.04
CA ASN A 339 -37.00 4.73 -25.90
C ASN A 339 -36.63 3.48 -26.74
N GLU A 340 -37.27 2.38 -26.38
CA GLU A 340 -37.49 1.28 -27.31
C GLU A 340 -38.48 1.71 -28.44
N PRO A 341 -38.50 1.03 -29.64
CA PRO A 341 -39.26 -0.19 -29.70
C PRO A 341 -38.79 -1.28 -30.73
N SER A 342 -39.06 -2.50 -30.34
CA SER A 342 -39.69 -3.62 -31.08
C SER A 342 -39.13 -4.13 -32.40
N ASN A 343 -38.93 -5.47 -32.39
CA ASN A 343 -39.31 -6.51 -33.37
C ASN A 343 -38.66 -6.58 -34.76
N SER A 344 -37.92 -7.64 -35.02
CA SER A 344 -38.45 -8.73 -35.86
C SER A 344 -37.41 -9.86 -36.08
N SER A 345 -37.91 -11.02 -35.88
CA SER A 345 -37.57 -12.39 -36.30
C SER A 345 -36.80 -12.53 -37.63
N SER A 346 -35.85 -13.45 -37.73
CA SER A 346 -35.98 -14.73 -38.46
C SER A 346 -34.65 -15.45 -38.71
N ASN A 347 -34.62 -16.69 -38.30
CA ASN A 347 -34.29 -17.93 -39.01
C ASN A 347 -32.88 -18.26 -39.53
N TYR A 348 -32.40 -19.38 -38.96
CA TYR A 348 -31.79 -20.58 -39.59
C TYR A 348 -30.53 -20.45 -40.46
N SER A 349 -29.43 -21.11 -40.10
CA SER A 349 -29.13 -22.44 -40.64
C SER A 349 -27.79 -22.99 -40.15
N THR A 350 -27.84 -24.23 -39.74
CA THR A 350 -26.74 -25.18 -39.51
C THR A 350 -25.92 -25.40 -40.79
N ASN A 351 -24.60 -25.56 -40.68
CA ASN A 351 -23.95 -26.70 -41.35
C ASN A 351 -22.52 -26.95 -40.83
N SER A 352 -22.30 -28.20 -40.50
CA SER A 352 -21.09 -28.95 -40.26
C SER A 352 -20.18 -29.00 -41.49
N ASN A 353 -18.84 -29.05 -41.35
CA ASN A 353 -18.00 -30.14 -41.80
C ASN A 353 -16.50 -29.87 -41.77
N THR A 354 -15.82 -30.81 -41.12
CA THR A 354 -14.60 -31.55 -41.50
C THR A 354 -13.29 -30.84 -41.81
N TYR A 355 -12.27 -31.26 -41.04
CA TYR A 355 -10.82 -31.18 -41.30
C TYR A 355 -10.42 -31.79 -42.65
N PRO A 356 -9.28 -31.41 -43.25
CA PRO A 356 -8.10 -32.27 -43.10
C PRO A 356 -6.75 -31.53 -42.88
N SER A 357 -5.86 -32.26 -42.25
CA SER A 357 -4.43 -32.06 -42.06
C SER A 357 -3.65 -32.04 -43.41
N THR A 358 -2.66 -31.12 -43.53
CA THR A 358 -1.42 -31.42 -44.26
C THR A 358 -0.30 -30.50 -43.83
N TYR A 359 0.80 -31.11 -43.39
CA TYR A 359 2.14 -30.56 -43.25
C TYR A 359 2.65 -29.98 -44.57
N ARG A 360 3.29 -28.81 -44.54
CA ARG A 360 4.44 -28.49 -45.42
C ARG A 360 5.29 -27.37 -44.81
N ASP A 361 6.57 -27.70 -44.59
CA ASP A 361 7.69 -26.80 -44.47
C ASP A 361 7.72 -25.75 -45.57
N ASN A 362 7.97 -24.50 -45.21
CA ASN A 362 8.65 -23.56 -46.06
C ASN A 362 9.35 -22.49 -45.22
N THR A 363 10.67 -22.63 -45.12
CA THR A 363 11.59 -21.54 -44.79
C THR A 363 11.48 -20.44 -45.82
N THR A 364 11.06 -19.26 -45.45
CA THR A 364 11.25 -18.05 -46.23
C THR A 364 11.64 -16.89 -45.28
N SER A 365 12.78 -16.32 -45.60
CA SER A 365 13.39 -15.15 -45.07
C SER A 365 12.43 -13.97 -44.98
N TYR A 366 12.18 -13.44 -43.78
CA TYR A 366 11.54 -12.14 -43.64
C TYR A 366 12.58 -11.03 -43.53
N GLN A 367 12.53 -10.15 -44.51
CA GLN A 367 13.15 -8.83 -44.47
C GLN A 367 12.47 -8.01 -43.37
N GLU A 368 13.30 -7.41 -42.53
CA GLU A 368 12.89 -6.40 -41.57
C GLU A 368 12.29 -5.17 -42.29
N SER A 369 11.00 -4.98 -42.15
CA SER A 369 10.38 -3.67 -42.31
C SER A 369 10.30 -3.02 -40.94
N SER A 370 11.16 -2.06 -40.70
CA SER A 370 11.18 -1.19 -39.53
C SER A 370 9.95 -0.27 -39.56
N GLU A 371 8.85 -0.69 -38.98
CA GLU A 371 7.84 0.22 -38.45
C GLU A 371 8.12 0.40 -36.96
N ASN A 372 8.79 1.50 -36.65
CA ASN A 372 8.94 2.03 -35.30
C ASN A 372 7.55 2.42 -34.76
N ILE A 373 6.84 1.47 -34.17
CA ILE A 373 5.69 1.79 -33.32
C ILE A 373 6.30 2.34 -32.02
N ASP A 374 6.11 3.64 -31.81
CA ASP A 374 6.55 4.34 -30.58
C ASP A 374 5.76 3.84 -29.37
N ARG A 375 6.11 2.64 -28.87
CA ARG A 375 5.61 2.10 -27.60
C ARG A 375 6.09 2.88 -26.37
N GLY A 376 7.03 3.79 -26.57
CA GLY A 376 7.51 4.70 -25.51
C GLY A 376 6.54 5.84 -25.21
N GLY A 377 5.70 6.27 -26.17
CA GLY A 377 4.71 7.32 -26.00
C GLY A 377 3.55 6.90 -25.11
N GLU A 378 2.95 5.76 -25.39
CA GLU A 378 1.83 5.23 -24.59
C GLU A 378 2.25 4.87 -23.15
N TYR A 379 3.48 4.33 -22.97
CA TYR A 379 4.01 4.02 -21.64
C TYR A 379 4.31 5.28 -20.84
N ARG A 380 4.81 6.35 -21.50
CA ARG A 380 5.03 7.65 -20.85
C ARG A 380 3.71 8.33 -20.49
N GLU A 381 2.68 8.22 -21.31
CA GLU A 381 1.36 8.77 -21.03
C GLU A 381 0.65 7.99 -19.91
N PHE A 382 0.76 6.67 -19.88
CA PHE A 382 0.26 5.83 -18.79
C PHE A 382 1.04 6.08 -17.50
N ALA A 383 2.38 6.13 -17.54
CA ALA A 383 3.22 6.45 -16.40
C ALA A 383 2.92 7.86 -15.87
N ALA A 384 2.71 8.85 -16.74
CA ALA A 384 2.33 10.21 -16.34
C ALA A 384 0.93 10.26 -15.69
N LYS A 385 0.02 9.37 -16.08
CA LYS A 385 -1.33 9.29 -15.48
C LYS A 385 -1.30 8.61 -14.12
N VAL A 386 -0.47 7.57 -13.94
CA VAL A 386 -0.21 6.91 -12.64
C VAL A 386 0.54 7.87 -11.71
N LEU A 387 1.57 8.55 -12.21
CA LEU A 387 2.36 9.54 -11.46
C LEU A 387 1.52 10.73 -10.99
N LYS A 388 0.53 11.20 -11.79
CA LYS A 388 -0.40 12.25 -11.35
C LYS A 388 -1.27 11.80 -10.16
N GLY A 389 -1.66 10.53 -10.11
CA GLY A 389 -2.36 9.96 -8.96
C GLY A 389 -1.51 10.00 -7.68
N ASP A 390 -0.26 9.58 -7.79
CA ASP A 390 0.69 9.56 -6.67
C ASP A 390 1.01 10.97 -6.16
N VAL A 391 1.23 11.93 -7.06
CA VAL A 391 1.43 13.34 -6.69
C VAL A 391 0.25 13.90 -5.91
N LYS A 392 -0.99 13.64 -6.34
CA LYS A 392 -2.20 14.07 -5.64
C LYS A 392 -2.28 13.46 -4.23
N ASN A 393 -1.90 12.21 -4.08
CA ASN A 393 -1.85 11.55 -2.78
C ASN A 393 -0.79 12.18 -1.87
N TYR A 394 0.44 12.40 -2.36
CA TYR A 394 1.46 13.05 -1.57
C TYR A 394 1.11 14.50 -1.19
N LEU A 395 0.44 15.26 -2.06
CA LEU A 395 -0.08 16.58 -1.70
C LEU A 395 -1.12 16.48 -0.57
N ARG A 396 -2.05 15.52 -0.65
CA ARG A 396 -3.07 15.30 0.39
C ARG A 396 -2.44 14.91 1.73
N LEU A 397 -1.48 13.99 1.72
CA LEU A 397 -0.77 13.55 2.92
C LEU A 397 0.06 14.68 3.54
N GLY A 398 0.75 15.47 2.69
CA GLY A 398 1.47 16.64 3.14
C GLY A 398 0.54 17.67 3.82
N ASN A 399 -0.64 17.88 3.24
CA ASN A 399 -1.65 18.77 3.82
C ASN A 399 -2.20 18.26 5.16
N ALA A 400 -2.47 16.97 5.27
CA ALA A 400 -2.91 16.34 6.52
C ALA A 400 -1.83 16.48 7.62
N ALA A 401 -0.59 16.13 7.32
CA ALA A 401 0.53 16.26 8.25
C ALA A 401 0.77 17.71 8.67
N TRP A 402 0.57 18.67 7.75
CA TRP A 402 0.62 20.09 8.06
C TRP A 402 -0.47 20.51 9.05
N ALA A 403 -1.73 20.10 8.82
CA ALA A 403 -2.86 20.39 9.71
C ALA A 403 -2.63 19.84 11.13
N GLU A 404 -1.95 18.70 11.25
CA GLU A 404 -1.55 18.08 12.51
C GLU A 404 -0.27 18.70 13.12
N LYS A 405 0.29 19.77 12.54
CA LYS A 405 1.53 20.43 12.96
C LYS A 405 2.79 19.53 12.88
N ARG A 406 2.74 18.45 12.11
CA ARG A 406 3.87 17.52 11.87
C ARG A 406 4.69 18.03 10.67
N LEU A 407 5.40 19.14 10.88
CA LEU A 407 6.06 19.89 9.79
C LEU A 407 7.11 19.09 9.04
N GLU A 408 7.88 18.24 9.72
CA GLU A 408 8.91 17.40 9.12
C GLU A 408 8.28 16.40 8.13
N ARG A 409 7.19 15.74 8.55
CA ARG A 409 6.41 14.83 7.68
C ARG A 409 5.76 15.55 6.50
N ALA A 410 5.17 16.71 6.75
CA ALA A 410 4.59 17.51 5.68
C ALA A 410 5.63 17.84 4.61
N ALA A 411 6.83 18.30 5.03
CA ALA A 411 7.93 18.59 4.12
C ALA A 411 8.40 17.37 3.34
N GLU A 412 8.44 16.19 3.96
CA GLU A 412 8.81 14.93 3.29
C GLU A 412 7.80 14.54 2.21
N HIS A 413 6.50 14.59 2.52
CA HIS A 413 5.45 14.29 1.54
C HIS A 413 5.47 15.28 0.38
N PHE A 414 5.62 16.59 0.63
CA PHE A 414 5.73 17.57 -0.44
C PHE A 414 7.00 17.39 -1.28
N ARG A 415 8.13 16.99 -0.68
CA ARG A 415 9.36 16.65 -1.41
C ARG A 415 9.13 15.44 -2.31
N LYS A 416 8.48 14.40 -1.84
CA LYS A 416 8.10 13.25 -2.67
C LYS A 416 7.19 13.67 -3.82
N ALA A 417 6.25 14.56 -3.59
CA ALA A 417 5.41 15.11 -4.65
C ALA A 417 6.23 15.84 -5.73
N THR A 418 7.25 16.61 -5.34
CA THR A 418 8.14 17.29 -6.31
C THR A 418 9.06 16.33 -7.07
N GLU A 419 9.49 15.23 -6.45
CA GLU A 419 10.30 14.18 -7.09
C GLU A 419 9.50 13.43 -8.17
N ILE A 420 8.23 13.12 -7.89
CA ILE A 420 7.34 12.38 -8.78
C ILE A 420 6.88 13.25 -9.95
N ASN A 421 6.49 14.49 -9.69
CA ASN A 421 6.11 15.47 -10.73
C ASN A 421 6.73 16.84 -10.46
N PRO A 422 7.92 17.09 -11.02
CA PRO A 422 8.59 18.38 -10.89
C PRO A 422 7.82 19.57 -11.49
N GLU A 423 6.81 19.31 -12.34
CA GLU A 423 5.97 20.33 -12.96
C GLU A 423 4.73 20.72 -12.13
N GLU A 424 4.52 20.13 -10.95
CA GLU A 424 3.39 20.45 -10.07
C GLU A 424 3.73 21.64 -9.14
N PRO A 425 3.22 22.84 -9.40
CA PRO A 425 3.60 24.04 -8.65
C PRO A 425 3.19 24.00 -7.18
N ARG A 426 2.07 23.34 -6.85
CA ARG A 426 1.57 23.22 -5.46
C ARG A 426 2.53 22.42 -4.57
N ALA A 427 3.19 21.40 -5.13
CA ALA A 427 4.16 20.61 -4.40
C ALA A 427 5.37 21.45 -3.96
N TRP A 428 5.91 22.24 -4.87
CA TRP A 428 7.00 23.15 -4.60
C TRP A 428 6.61 24.27 -3.65
N HIS A 429 5.41 24.86 -3.82
CA HIS A 429 4.91 25.90 -2.93
C HIS A 429 4.76 25.41 -1.49
N ASN A 430 4.09 24.26 -1.30
CA ASN A 430 3.86 23.71 0.02
C ASN A 430 5.17 23.26 0.69
N LEU A 431 6.12 22.73 -0.07
CA LEU A 431 7.46 22.41 0.43
C LEU A 431 8.20 23.67 0.92
N ALA A 432 8.09 24.77 0.17
CA ALA A 432 8.69 26.04 0.56
C ALA A 432 8.17 26.53 1.93
N VAL A 433 6.85 26.50 2.08
CA VAL A 433 6.20 26.91 3.33
C VAL A 433 6.63 26.01 4.51
N CYS A 434 6.69 24.69 4.31
CA CYS A 434 7.20 23.79 5.32
C CYS A 434 8.66 24.10 5.70
N ASN A 435 9.52 24.35 4.72
CA ASN A 435 10.94 24.69 4.96
C ASN A 435 11.07 25.95 5.82
N TYR A 436 10.30 27.00 5.50
CA TYR A 436 10.25 28.24 6.30
C TYR A 436 9.92 27.96 7.76
N HIS A 437 8.82 27.26 8.01
CA HIS A 437 8.40 26.97 9.39
C HIS A 437 9.35 26.02 10.13
N LEU A 438 9.96 25.07 9.43
CA LEU A 438 10.97 24.18 10.01
C LEU A 438 12.24 24.94 10.39
N ALA A 439 12.66 25.91 9.58
CA ALA A 439 13.81 26.76 9.90
C ALA A 439 13.53 27.60 11.13
N LEU A 440 12.37 28.26 11.23
CA LEU A 440 11.96 29.00 12.42
C LEU A 440 11.81 28.09 13.68
N LYS A 441 11.31 26.86 13.52
CA LYS A 441 11.23 25.90 14.64
C LYS A 441 12.62 25.56 15.19
N ARG A 442 13.65 25.50 14.33
CA ARG A 442 15.04 25.21 14.73
C ARG A 442 15.74 26.43 15.32
N ASN A 443 15.52 27.60 14.74
CA ASN A 443 16.10 28.86 15.21
C ASN A 443 15.08 30.01 15.04
N PRO A 444 14.27 30.31 16.05
CA PRO A 444 13.20 31.31 15.97
C PRO A 444 13.69 32.75 15.66
N ASP A 445 14.93 33.06 15.99
CA ASP A 445 15.51 34.41 15.81
C ASP A 445 16.12 34.61 14.40
N ASP A 446 16.29 33.52 13.62
CA ASP A 446 16.88 33.53 12.27
C ASP A 446 15.80 33.59 11.19
N VAL A 447 15.08 34.70 11.14
CA VAL A 447 14.01 34.90 10.15
C VAL A 447 14.57 34.99 8.74
N GLU A 448 15.76 35.59 8.55
CA GLU A 448 16.42 35.71 7.24
C GLU A 448 16.79 34.33 6.69
N GLY A 449 17.41 33.46 7.50
CA GLY A 449 17.70 32.07 7.11
C GLY A 449 16.44 31.24 6.86
N ALA A 450 15.34 31.51 7.57
CA ALA A 450 14.07 30.84 7.31
C ALA A 450 13.49 31.27 5.93
N VAL A 451 13.53 32.55 5.60
CA VAL A 451 13.11 33.06 4.27
C VAL A 451 13.98 32.46 3.17
N GLU A 452 15.30 32.41 3.36
CA GLU A 452 16.23 31.82 2.41
C GLU A 452 15.92 30.35 2.12
N SER A 453 15.55 29.56 3.16
CA SER A 453 15.19 28.14 3.02
C SER A 453 13.95 27.88 2.14
N ALA A 454 13.04 28.85 2.04
CA ALA A 454 11.83 28.77 1.24
C ALA A 454 12.01 29.30 -0.20
N PHE A 455 13.04 30.09 -0.45
CA PHE A 455 13.16 30.91 -1.66
C PHE A 455 13.26 30.08 -2.95
N GLU A 456 14.18 29.09 -3.00
CA GLU A 456 14.35 28.28 -4.21
C GLU A 456 13.12 27.44 -4.55
N PRO A 457 12.45 26.72 -3.62
CA PRO A 457 11.20 26.04 -3.94
C PRO A 457 10.08 26.98 -4.41
N LEU A 458 9.96 28.20 -3.84
CA LEU A 458 8.97 29.18 -4.31
C LEU A 458 9.26 29.71 -5.72
N LYS A 459 10.51 29.92 -6.04
CA LYS A 459 10.93 30.32 -7.38
C LYS A 459 10.53 29.27 -8.42
N ILE A 460 10.79 28.00 -8.11
CA ILE A 460 10.37 26.89 -8.97
C ILE A 460 8.84 26.84 -9.06
N ALA A 461 8.12 26.99 -7.96
CA ALA A 461 6.66 27.00 -7.95
C ALA A 461 6.09 28.13 -8.84
N LYS A 462 6.70 29.31 -8.79
CA LYS A 462 6.31 30.46 -9.63
C LYS A 462 6.57 30.21 -11.12
N GLU A 463 7.73 29.61 -11.45
CA GLU A 463 8.08 29.26 -12.83
C GLU A 463 7.11 28.23 -13.42
N LYS A 464 6.82 27.15 -12.65
CA LYS A 464 5.95 26.05 -13.08
C LYS A 464 4.45 26.40 -13.07
N GLY A 465 4.03 27.28 -12.16
CA GLY A 465 2.62 27.69 -12.02
C GLY A 465 2.17 28.75 -13.04
N GLY A 466 3.12 29.46 -13.66
CA GLY A 466 2.83 30.53 -14.61
C GLY A 466 2.00 31.67 -14.01
N SER A 467 1.25 32.40 -14.86
CA SER A 467 0.41 33.54 -14.45
C SER A 467 -0.88 33.15 -13.72
N GLU A 468 -1.31 31.89 -13.83
CA GLU A 468 -2.55 31.41 -13.24
C GLU A 468 -2.39 31.00 -11.77
N TYR A 469 -1.18 30.65 -11.33
CA TYR A 469 -0.91 30.24 -9.95
C TYR A 469 -0.51 31.41 -9.05
N THR A 470 -1.47 32.24 -8.66
CA THR A 470 -1.27 33.49 -7.91
C THR A 470 -0.88 33.32 -6.45
N SER A 471 -1.14 32.14 -5.83
CA SER A 471 -0.85 31.85 -4.42
C SER A 471 0.64 32.04 -4.06
N VAL A 472 1.55 31.73 -4.97
CA VAL A 472 3.00 31.93 -4.79
C VAL A 472 3.36 33.40 -4.59
N ASN A 473 2.71 34.32 -5.31
CA ASN A 473 3.00 35.75 -5.20
C ASN A 473 2.63 36.27 -3.79
N LYS A 474 1.52 35.79 -3.22
CA LYS A 474 1.12 36.16 -1.84
C LYS A 474 2.16 35.67 -0.82
N THR A 475 2.66 34.46 -1.00
CA THR A 475 3.68 33.89 -0.10
C THR A 475 5.01 34.64 -0.25
N LEU A 476 5.41 35.00 -1.45
CA LEU A 476 6.63 35.81 -1.70
C LEU A 476 6.52 37.18 -1.07
N ALA A 477 5.37 37.89 -1.22
CA ALA A 477 5.13 39.19 -0.58
C ALA A 477 5.17 39.08 0.96
N PHE A 478 4.56 38.03 1.52
CA PHE A 478 4.65 37.77 2.95
C PHE A 478 6.12 37.58 3.41
N LEU A 479 6.89 36.72 2.75
CA LEU A 479 8.28 36.46 3.12
C LEU A 479 9.15 37.73 2.97
N ALA A 480 8.92 38.53 1.94
CA ALA A 480 9.60 39.83 1.77
C ALA A 480 9.32 40.78 2.95
N SER A 481 8.07 40.84 3.39
CA SER A 481 7.70 41.67 4.56
C SER A 481 8.39 41.22 5.86
N GLN A 482 8.69 39.93 6.01
CA GLN A 482 9.35 39.39 7.21
C GLN A 482 10.81 39.87 7.34
N ILE A 483 11.46 40.21 6.24
CA ILE A 483 12.85 40.72 6.18
C ILE A 483 12.92 42.24 5.86
N GLY A 484 11.77 42.94 5.94
CA GLY A 484 11.71 44.40 5.77
C GLY A 484 11.85 44.90 4.33
N ILE A 485 11.54 44.03 3.35
CA ILE A 485 11.46 44.42 1.93
C ILE A 485 10.01 44.78 1.62
N GLU A 486 9.73 46.08 1.43
CA GLU A 486 8.42 46.54 0.92
C GLU A 486 8.43 46.41 -0.62
N GLU A 487 7.35 45.80 -1.20
CA GLU A 487 7.15 45.85 -2.65
C GLU A 487 6.75 47.29 -3.07
N ASP A 488 7.54 47.89 -3.96
CA ASP A 488 7.20 49.13 -4.67
C ASP A 488 6.08 48.92 -5.72
#